data_82597bd971f9ff95bccdeedc626b7ca2
#
_entry.id   82597bd971f9ff95bccdeedc626b7ca2
#
_cell.length_a   1.000
_cell.length_b   1.000
_cell.length_c   1.000
_cell.angle_alpha   90.00
_cell.angle_beta   90.00
_cell.angle_gamma   90.00
#
_symmetry.space_group_name_H-M   'P 1'
#
loop_
_entity.id
_entity.type
_entity.pdbx_description
1 polymer ?
#
loop_
_entity_poly.entity_id
_entity_poly.type
_entity_poly.pdbx_seq_one_letter_code
_entity_poly.pdbx_strand_id
1 'polypeptide(L)'
;MILADTSIWIELFRRSRFKAELERLIDTDQLCIHPFIAAELACGYLPDRRNTLIYLDNLNQVHPVRLAEVRLMIEARGMASKGIGLTDAHLIASCLAAPGTQIWTIDGPLRRVAESFGIHAAPPF
;
A
#
# COMPACT_ATOMS: atom_id res chain seq x y z
N MET A 1 -5.26 8.48 6.40
CA MET A 1 -4.43 7.28 6.54
C MET A 1 -3.42 7.16 5.42
N ILE A 2 -2.28 6.60 5.72
CA ILE A 2 -1.21 6.35 4.76
C ILE A 2 -1.09 4.84 4.57
N LEU A 3 -1.27 4.39 3.34
CA LEU A 3 -1.10 3.01 2.93
C LEU A 3 0.33 2.85 2.37
N ALA A 4 1.23 2.29 3.17
CA ALA A 4 2.56 1.94 2.69
C ALA A 4 2.47 0.67 1.85
N ASP A 5 2.91 0.74 0.60
CA ASP A 5 2.86 -0.43 -0.28
C ASP A 5 3.98 -1.43 0.01
N THR A 6 3.97 -2.53 -0.71
CA THR A 6 4.95 -3.61 -0.54
C THR A 6 6.40 -3.11 -0.68
N SER A 7 6.66 -2.15 -1.57
CA SER A 7 8.02 -1.64 -1.79
C SER A 7 8.61 -0.98 -0.54
N ILE A 8 7.80 -0.27 0.23
CA ILE A 8 8.23 0.36 1.48
C ILE A 8 8.58 -0.69 2.54
N TRP A 9 7.70 -1.68 2.72
CA TRP A 9 7.93 -2.76 3.69
C TRP A 9 9.17 -3.59 3.36
N ILE A 10 9.40 -3.89 2.08
CA ILE A 10 10.59 -4.63 1.64
C ILE A 10 11.86 -3.84 1.98
N GLU A 11 11.90 -2.55 1.74
CA GLU A 11 13.04 -1.70 2.10
C GLU A 11 13.28 -1.68 3.61
N LEU A 12 12.21 -1.65 4.41
CA LEU A 12 12.33 -1.76 5.87
C LEU A 12 12.98 -3.09 6.27
N PHE A 13 12.46 -4.20 5.76
CA PHE A 13 12.91 -5.54 6.16
C PHE A 13 14.31 -5.87 5.67
N ARG A 14 14.70 -5.38 4.51
CA ARG A 14 16.00 -5.67 3.91
C ARG A 14 17.11 -4.71 4.33
N ARG A 15 16.79 -3.41 4.50
CA ARG A 15 17.79 -2.35 4.68
C ARG A 15 17.52 -1.44 5.85
N SER A 16 16.52 -1.71 6.66
CA SER A 16 16.06 -0.83 7.76
C SER A 16 15.75 0.59 7.27
N ARG A 17 15.40 0.74 6.00
CA ARG A 17 15.02 2.01 5.41
C ARG A 17 13.59 2.37 5.80
N PHE A 18 13.31 3.65 5.95
CA PHE A 18 11.98 4.18 6.30
C PHE A 18 11.48 3.83 7.71
N LYS A 19 12.37 3.35 8.57
CA LYS A 19 11.99 2.95 9.93
C LYS A 19 11.38 4.09 10.71
N ALA A 20 12.02 5.27 10.70
CA ALA A 20 11.56 6.45 11.44
C ALA A 20 10.21 6.94 10.92
N GLU A 21 10.03 6.95 9.60
CA GLU A 21 8.77 7.37 8.97
C GLU A 21 7.63 6.42 9.33
N LEU A 22 7.86 5.12 9.25
CA LEU A 22 6.86 4.11 9.61
C LEU A 22 6.51 4.18 11.10
N GLU A 23 7.51 4.31 11.98
CA GLU A 23 7.28 4.46 13.42
C GLU A 23 6.43 5.70 13.72
N ARG A 24 6.70 6.81 13.06
CA ARG A 24 5.90 8.03 13.23
C ARG A 24 4.45 7.83 12.83
N LEU A 25 4.21 7.17 11.70
CA LEU A 25 2.85 6.88 11.23
C LEU A 25 2.10 5.94 12.18
N ILE A 26 2.81 4.98 12.77
CA ILE A 26 2.25 4.07 13.78
C ILE A 26 1.90 4.85 15.04
N ASP A 27 2.83 5.66 15.55
CA ASP A 27 2.65 6.43 16.79
C ASP A 27 1.50 7.44 16.68
N THR A 28 1.22 7.93 15.49
CA THR A 28 0.12 8.85 15.22
C THR A 28 -1.16 8.19 14.70
N ASP A 29 -1.18 6.85 14.71
CA ASP A 29 -2.31 6.03 14.24
C ASP A 29 -2.74 6.37 12.79
N GLN A 30 -1.78 6.60 11.93
CA GLN A 30 -2.00 6.98 10.53
C GLN A 30 -1.61 5.92 9.51
N LEU A 31 -0.98 4.83 9.95
CA LEU A 31 -0.53 3.76 9.06
C LEU A 31 -1.64 2.72 8.87
N CYS A 32 -1.88 2.34 7.64
CA CYS A 32 -2.76 1.23 7.32
C CYS A 32 -2.10 0.26 6.34
N ILE A 33 -2.65 -0.94 6.26
CA ILE A 33 -2.18 -2.00 5.36
C ILE A 33 -3.37 -2.58 4.60
N HIS A 34 -3.12 -3.03 3.38
CA HIS A 34 -4.09 -3.75 2.57
C HIS A 34 -3.85 -5.26 2.69
N PRO A 35 -4.90 -6.11 2.70
CA PRO A 35 -4.72 -7.56 2.78
C PRO A 35 -3.79 -8.14 1.71
N PHE A 36 -3.80 -7.59 0.50
CA PHE A 36 -2.92 -8.05 -0.57
C PHE A 36 -1.45 -7.75 -0.28
N ILE A 37 -1.16 -6.62 0.38
CA ILE A 37 0.22 -6.30 0.79
C ILE A 37 0.70 -7.32 1.83
N ALA A 38 -0.10 -7.59 2.85
CA ALA A 38 0.25 -8.59 3.86
C ALA A 38 0.48 -9.97 3.21
N ALA A 39 -0.37 -10.36 2.27
CA ALA A 39 -0.23 -11.62 1.55
C ALA A 39 1.04 -11.67 0.69
N GLU A 40 1.37 -10.60 -0.03
CA GLU A 40 2.60 -10.51 -0.81
C GLU A 40 3.84 -10.61 0.08
N LEU A 41 3.85 -9.89 1.20
CA LEU A 41 4.94 -9.97 2.17
C LEU A 41 5.08 -11.39 2.74
N ALA A 42 3.96 -12.05 2.99
CA ALA A 42 3.94 -13.44 3.48
C ALA A 42 4.53 -14.43 2.46
N CYS A 43 4.50 -14.13 1.17
CA CYS A 43 5.12 -14.97 0.13
C CYS A 43 6.64 -14.91 0.14
N GLY A 44 7.24 -13.91 0.76
CA GLY A 44 8.68 -13.70 0.78
C GLY A 44 9.31 -13.97 2.13
N TYR A 45 10.59 -13.57 2.25
CA TYR A 45 11.29 -13.61 3.53
C TYR A 45 10.79 -12.51 4.47
N LEU A 46 10.53 -12.89 5.72
CA LEU A 46 10.22 -11.94 6.79
C LEU A 46 11.12 -12.20 8.00
N PRO A 47 11.73 -11.15 8.59
CA PRO A 47 12.46 -11.30 9.85
C PRO A 47 11.46 -11.67 10.95
N ASP A 48 11.82 -12.65 11.82
CA ASP A 48 10.93 -13.14 12.88
C ASP A 48 9.49 -13.33 12.36
N ARG A 49 9.36 -14.20 11.37
CA ARG A 49 8.18 -14.34 10.53
C ARG A 49 6.86 -14.33 11.27
N ARG A 50 6.74 -15.14 12.33
CA ARG A 50 5.49 -15.26 13.08
C ARG A 50 5.07 -13.92 13.69
N ASN A 51 5.99 -13.27 14.40
CA ASN A 51 5.70 -12.00 15.06
C ASN A 51 5.50 -10.87 14.06
N THR A 52 6.23 -10.88 12.96
CA THR A 52 6.04 -9.89 11.90
C THR A 52 4.65 -10.00 11.27
N LEU A 53 4.18 -11.20 10.97
CA LEU A 53 2.82 -11.41 10.44
C LEU A 53 1.73 -10.96 11.43
N ILE A 54 1.90 -11.30 12.71
CA ILE A 54 0.97 -10.82 13.76
C ILE A 54 0.95 -9.30 13.80
N TYR A 55 2.12 -8.67 13.74
CA TYR A 55 2.26 -7.21 13.74
C TYR A 55 1.51 -6.58 12.54
N LEU A 56 1.73 -7.10 11.34
CA LEU A 56 1.04 -6.60 10.15
C LEU A 56 -0.48 -6.76 10.23
N ASP A 57 -0.94 -7.88 10.78
CA ASP A 57 -2.37 -8.15 10.93
C ASP A 57 -3.05 -7.23 11.95
N ASN A 58 -2.27 -6.65 12.87
CA ASN A 58 -2.78 -5.71 13.88
C ASN A 58 -2.75 -4.24 13.47
N LEU A 59 -2.19 -3.92 12.29
CA LEU A 59 -2.27 -2.57 11.75
C LEU A 59 -3.70 -2.24 11.33
N ASN A 60 -4.00 -0.94 11.18
CA ASN A 60 -5.28 -0.52 10.59
C ASN A 60 -5.43 -1.16 9.21
N GLN A 61 -6.57 -1.79 8.97
CA GLN A 61 -6.84 -2.50 7.73
C GLN A 61 -7.64 -1.63 6.76
N VAL A 62 -7.17 -1.55 5.52
CA VAL A 62 -7.94 -0.94 4.44
C VAL A 62 -8.95 -1.96 3.92
N HIS A 63 -10.17 -1.53 3.67
CA HIS A 63 -11.19 -2.42 3.12
C HIS A 63 -10.88 -2.75 1.66
N PRO A 64 -10.76 -4.04 1.31
CA PRO A 64 -10.55 -4.43 -0.08
C PRO A 64 -11.81 -4.16 -0.91
N VAL A 65 -11.59 -3.73 -2.14
CA VAL A 65 -12.66 -3.61 -3.15
C VAL A 65 -12.74 -4.92 -3.91
N ARG A 66 -13.94 -5.34 -4.28
CA ARG A 66 -14.13 -6.61 -4.99
C ARG A 66 -13.47 -6.57 -6.36
N LEU A 67 -12.95 -7.71 -6.79
CA LEU A 67 -12.26 -7.82 -8.08
C LEU A 67 -13.09 -7.29 -9.26
N ALA A 68 -14.38 -7.58 -9.30
CA ALA A 68 -15.26 -7.09 -10.37
C ALA A 68 -15.30 -5.56 -10.42
N GLU A 69 -15.35 -4.91 -9.28
CA GLU A 69 -15.36 -3.44 -9.19
C GLU A 69 -14.01 -2.84 -9.55
N VAL A 70 -12.91 -3.48 -9.14
CA VAL A 70 -11.56 -3.05 -9.54
C VAL A 70 -11.42 -3.12 -11.06
N ARG A 71 -11.90 -4.19 -11.67
CA ARG A 71 -11.84 -4.36 -13.12
C ARG A 71 -12.64 -3.28 -13.86
N LEU A 72 -13.81 -2.93 -13.37
CA LEU A 72 -14.60 -1.82 -13.92
C LEU A 72 -13.88 -0.48 -13.78
N MET A 73 -13.23 -0.25 -12.64
CA MET A 73 -12.47 0.97 -12.39
C MET A 73 -11.29 1.11 -13.37
N ILE A 74 -10.58 0.02 -13.67
CA ILE A 74 -9.48 0.03 -14.63
C ILE A 74 -9.94 0.60 -15.97
N GLU A 75 -11.09 0.13 -16.47
CA GLU A 75 -11.65 0.63 -17.72
C GLU A 75 -12.15 2.08 -17.59
N ALA A 76 -12.94 2.36 -16.55
CA ALA A 76 -13.56 3.68 -16.37
C ALA A 76 -12.52 4.80 -16.15
N ARG A 77 -11.38 4.48 -15.55
CA ARG A 77 -10.33 5.46 -15.22
C ARG A 77 -9.14 5.44 -16.17
N GLY A 78 -9.19 4.65 -17.25
CA GLY A 78 -8.12 4.59 -18.22
C GLY A 78 -6.79 4.08 -17.65
N MET A 79 -6.83 3.10 -16.76
CA MET A 79 -5.65 2.61 -16.07
C MET A 79 -4.88 1.54 -16.85
N ALA A 80 -5.37 1.11 -17.99
CA ALA A 80 -4.72 0.11 -18.82
C ALA A 80 -3.36 0.61 -19.32
N SER A 81 -2.38 -0.27 -19.37
CA SER A 81 -1.04 0.02 -19.92
C SER A 81 -0.28 1.14 -19.20
N LYS A 82 -0.53 1.31 -17.91
CA LYS A 82 0.17 2.30 -17.06
C LYS A 82 1.35 1.70 -16.30
N GLY A 83 1.69 0.44 -16.54
CA GLY A 83 2.81 -0.23 -15.89
C GLY A 83 2.50 -0.75 -14.50
N ILE A 84 1.23 -0.79 -14.10
CA ILE A 84 0.80 -1.35 -12.82
C ILE A 84 0.13 -2.71 -13.02
N GLY A 85 0.25 -3.56 -12.00
CA GLY A 85 -0.40 -4.86 -11.98
C GLY A 85 -1.69 -4.87 -11.18
N LEU A 86 -2.26 -6.06 -11.02
CA LEU A 86 -3.54 -6.24 -10.36
C LEU A 86 -3.52 -5.81 -8.90
N THR A 87 -2.48 -6.14 -8.15
CA THR A 87 -2.36 -5.72 -6.75
C THR A 87 -2.39 -4.21 -6.64
N ASP A 88 -1.58 -3.52 -7.45
CA ASP A 88 -1.55 -2.05 -7.46
C ASP A 88 -2.93 -1.45 -7.76
N ALA A 89 -3.65 -2.03 -8.71
CA ALA A 89 -5.01 -1.61 -9.04
C ALA A 89 -5.96 -1.77 -7.84
N HIS A 90 -5.83 -2.84 -7.07
CA HIS A 90 -6.58 -3.04 -5.83
C HIS A 90 -6.26 -1.99 -4.77
N LEU A 91 -4.97 -1.62 -4.62
CA LEU A 91 -4.56 -0.58 -3.68
C LEU A 91 -5.18 0.76 -4.05
N ILE A 92 -5.12 1.13 -5.32
CA ILE A 92 -5.70 2.37 -5.82
C ILE A 92 -7.22 2.38 -5.58
N ALA A 93 -7.91 1.30 -5.91
CA ALA A 93 -9.35 1.19 -5.71
C ALA A 93 -9.74 1.40 -4.24
N SER A 94 -9.02 0.76 -3.33
CA SER A 94 -9.28 0.89 -1.89
C SER A 94 -9.05 2.32 -1.40
N CYS A 95 -8.00 2.99 -1.87
CA CYS A 95 -7.74 4.39 -1.50
C CYS A 95 -8.81 5.33 -2.07
N LEU A 96 -9.25 5.11 -3.30
CA LEU A 96 -10.32 5.92 -3.89
C LEU A 96 -11.67 5.71 -3.18
N ALA A 97 -11.92 4.50 -2.66
CA ALA A 97 -13.13 4.19 -1.91
C ALA A 97 -13.09 4.69 -0.44
N ALA A 98 -11.93 5.06 0.05
CA ALA A 98 -11.71 5.53 1.43
C ALA A 98 -11.11 6.95 1.41
N PRO A 99 -11.94 8.00 1.32
CA PRO A 99 -11.45 9.39 1.25
C PRO A 99 -10.44 9.70 2.35
N GLY A 100 -9.36 10.40 1.99
CA GLY A 100 -8.26 10.73 2.90
C GLY A 100 -7.18 9.65 3.01
N THR A 101 -7.35 8.50 2.39
CA THR A 101 -6.31 7.47 2.33
C THR A 101 -5.42 7.69 1.11
N GLN A 102 -4.10 7.72 1.34
CA GLN A 102 -3.11 7.96 0.31
C GLN A 102 -2.09 6.83 0.26
N ILE A 103 -1.49 6.59 -0.90
CA ILE A 103 -0.48 5.55 -1.11
C ILE A 103 0.90 6.14 -0.99
N TRP A 104 1.73 5.51 -0.17
CA TRP A 104 3.17 5.78 -0.09
C TRP A 104 3.92 4.63 -0.75
N THR A 105 4.66 4.93 -1.81
CA THR A 105 5.38 3.95 -2.62
C THR A 105 6.67 4.54 -3.18
N ILE A 106 7.65 3.69 -3.45
CA ILE A 106 8.84 4.04 -4.23
C ILE A 106 8.83 3.36 -5.61
N ASP A 107 7.77 2.60 -5.92
CA ASP A 107 7.59 2.04 -7.26
C ASP A 107 7.15 3.14 -8.24
N GLY A 108 7.94 3.37 -9.27
CA GLY A 108 7.71 4.48 -10.21
C GLY A 108 6.35 4.45 -10.90
N PRO A 109 5.94 3.35 -11.54
CA PRO A 109 4.64 3.26 -12.19
C PRO A 109 3.46 3.48 -11.24
N LEU A 110 3.46 2.84 -10.06
CA LEU A 110 2.40 3.02 -9.07
C LEU A 110 2.35 4.47 -8.58
N ARG A 111 3.50 5.07 -8.31
CA ARG A 111 3.58 6.47 -7.90
C ARG A 111 2.93 7.39 -8.92
N ARG A 112 3.25 7.22 -10.19
CA ARG A 112 2.68 8.08 -11.25
C ARG A 112 1.16 7.97 -11.33
N VAL A 113 0.62 6.75 -11.22
CA VAL A 113 -0.83 6.55 -11.22
C VAL A 113 -1.47 7.17 -9.97
N ALA A 114 -0.88 6.94 -8.80
CA ALA A 114 -1.36 7.52 -7.53
C ALA A 114 -1.33 9.06 -7.59
N GLU A 115 -0.27 9.65 -8.11
CA GLU A 115 -0.18 11.11 -8.31
C GLU A 115 -1.29 11.62 -9.23
N SER A 116 -1.58 10.90 -10.31
CA SER A 116 -2.62 11.30 -11.27
C SER A 116 -4.03 11.34 -10.66
N PHE A 117 -4.25 10.55 -9.61
CA PHE A 117 -5.52 10.54 -8.88
C PHE A 117 -5.49 11.39 -7.60
N GLY A 118 -4.38 12.06 -7.31
CA GLY A 118 -4.25 12.89 -6.10
C GLY A 118 -4.21 12.08 -4.81
N ILE A 119 -3.81 10.83 -4.85
CA ILE A 119 -3.76 9.93 -3.69
C ILE A 119 -2.33 9.48 -3.34
N HIS A 120 -1.32 10.17 -3.82
CA HIS A 120 0.08 9.88 -3.47
C HIS A 120 0.51 10.64 -2.22
N ALA A 121 1.24 9.96 -1.34
CA ALA A 121 1.89 10.56 -0.18
C ALA A 121 3.37 10.20 -0.16
N ALA A 122 4.17 11.08 0.41
CA ALA A 122 5.60 10.87 0.60
C ALA A 122 6.07 11.60 1.85
N PRO A 123 7.17 11.13 2.48
CA PRO A 123 7.76 11.86 3.61
C PRO A 123 8.14 13.30 3.23
N PRO A 124 8.20 14.22 4.20
CA PRO A 124 8.01 14.02 5.64
C PRO A 124 6.54 13.84 6.04
N PHE A 125 6.37 13.02 7.05
CA PHE A 125 5.05 12.80 7.64
C PHE A 125 4.94 13.42 9.03
#